data_5d401f1e44d91867a23daa061b0c2163
#
_entry.id   5d401f1e44d91867a23daa061b0c2163
#
_cell.length_a   1.000
_cell.length_b   1.000
_cell.length_c   1.000
_cell.angle_alpha   90.00
_cell.angle_beta   90.00
_cell.angle_gamma   90.00
#
_symmetry.space_group_name_H-M   'P 1'
#
loop_
_entity.id
_entity.type
_entity.pdbx_description
1 polymer ?
#
loop_
_entity_poly.entity_id
_entity_poly.type
_entity_poly.pdbx_seq_one_letter_code
_entity_poly.pdbx_strand_id
1 'polypeptide(L)'
;ISFSLQEMKQKRLVITTAFTKDLLNQTSMDVESLIMNEMILAHAQGIDDAALNGAGSKAPLGILNLEGVGAVAIGENGGEIDWAKVVALETAISAKDAMLGKLAYLTNPKVIGALKTTEKASGTARFLMEAANTLNGYDIISTTLMPSDITKGTGENLSAMLFGNFADVIVGQWGGLDIIVDPYTLKKSAQVEITMNAWHDVFVRHDESFAAIKDIKTA
;
A
#
# COMPACT_ATOMS: atom_id res chain seq x y z
N ILE A 1 -26.08 -17.61 -6.28
CA ILE A 1 -25.54 -16.28 -5.98
C ILE A 1 -26.07 -15.88 -4.61
N SER A 2 -25.18 -15.69 -3.63
CA SER A 2 -25.53 -15.15 -2.32
C SER A 2 -25.07 -13.69 -2.24
N PHE A 3 -25.90 -12.84 -1.68
CA PHE A 3 -25.56 -11.45 -1.43
C PHE A 3 -25.38 -11.27 0.08
N SER A 4 -24.23 -10.75 0.49
CA SER A 4 -24.01 -10.34 1.87
C SER A 4 -24.00 -8.82 1.96
N LEU A 5 -24.62 -8.27 3.00
CA LEU A 5 -24.54 -6.85 3.30
C LEU A 5 -23.19 -6.57 3.97
N GLN A 6 -22.43 -5.67 3.38
CA GLN A 6 -21.18 -5.18 3.95
C GLN A 6 -21.37 -3.71 4.33
N GLU A 7 -20.99 -3.37 5.56
CA GLU A 7 -21.07 -2.00 6.07
C GLU A 7 -19.66 -1.39 6.11
N MET A 8 -19.51 -0.23 5.48
CA MET A 8 -18.33 0.61 5.65
C MET A 8 -18.53 1.55 6.84
N LYS A 9 -17.51 1.68 7.70
CA LYS A 9 -17.57 2.50 8.92
C LYS A 9 -16.55 3.63 8.82
N GLN A 10 -17.01 4.84 9.12
CA GLN A 10 -16.15 6.03 9.14
C GLN A 10 -14.93 5.83 10.04
N LYS A 11 -13.75 5.99 9.49
CA LYS A 11 -12.48 6.02 10.21
C LYS A 11 -11.75 7.31 9.90
N ARG A 12 -11.32 8.01 10.93
CA ARG A 12 -10.72 9.34 10.79
C ARG A 12 -9.22 9.24 10.58
N LEU A 13 -8.74 9.83 9.49
CA LEU A 13 -7.35 10.14 9.26
C LEU A 13 -7.09 11.60 9.64
N VAL A 14 -6.09 11.86 10.45
CA VAL A 14 -5.71 13.19 10.91
C VAL A 14 -4.25 13.43 10.56
N ILE A 15 -3.98 14.57 9.94
CA ILE A 15 -2.64 15.05 9.67
C ILE A 15 -2.51 16.43 10.29
N THR A 16 -1.48 16.61 11.11
CA THR A 16 -1.20 17.88 11.77
C THR A 16 0.23 18.31 11.46
N THR A 17 0.38 19.56 11.11
CA THR A 17 1.69 20.22 10.94
C THR A 17 1.69 21.59 11.60
N ALA A 18 2.86 22.06 12.00
CA ALA A 18 3.03 23.38 12.57
C ALA A 18 4.22 24.09 11.93
N PHE A 19 4.09 25.39 11.72
CA PHE A 19 5.15 26.25 11.19
C PHE A 19 5.19 27.59 11.91
N THR A 20 6.36 28.21 11.90
CA THR A 20 6.59 29.49 12.59
C THR A 20 6.05 30.67 11.77
N LYS A 21 5.56 31.69 12.45
CA LYS A 21 5.17 32.96 11.78
C LYS A 21 6.35 33.65 11.10
N ASP A 22 7.56 33.43 11.59
CA ASP A 22 8.76 33.99 10.98
C ASP A 22 9.00 33.39 9.59
N LEU A 23 8.68 32.09 9.39
CA LEU A 23 8.76 31.44 8.09
C LEU A 23 7.84 32.14 7.08
N LEU A 24 6.60 32.48 7.46
CA LEU A 24 5.67 33.20 6.61
C LEU A 24 6.15 34.60 6.23
N ASN A 25 6.79 35.31 7.18
CA ASN A 25 7.22 36.68 6.98
C ASN A 25 8.53 36.82 6.20
N GLN A 26 9.40 35.80 6.29
CA GLN A 26 10.75 35.85 5.70
C GLN A 26 10.84 35.21 4.32
N THR A 27 9.86 34.41 3.92
CA THR A 27 9.89 33.67 2.66
C THR A 27 9.18 34.46 1.57
N SER A 28 9.80 34.56 0.40
CA SER A 28 9.18 35.11 -0.80
C SER A 28 8.26 34.13 -1.53
N MET A 29 8.23 32.87 -1.11
CA MET A 29 7.37 31.82 -1.64
C MET A 29 6.07 31.76 -0.86
N ASP A 30 4.99 31.32 -1.52
CA ASP A 30 3.73 30.99 -0.88
C ASP A 30 3.86 29.68 -0.09
N VAL A 31 4.31 29.80 1.16
CA VAL A 31 4.54 28.67 2.08
C VAL A 31 3.22 27.98 2.45
N GLU A 32 2.11 28.73 2.51
CA GLU A 32 0.81 28.16 2.84
C GLU A 32 0.38 27.14 1.77
N SER A 33 0.46 27.54 0.49
CA SER A 33 0.14 26.65 -0.62
C SER A 33 1.06 25.45 -0.68
N LEU A 34 2.35 25.61 -0.36
CA LEU A 34 3.30 24.49 -0.32
C LEU A 34 2.91 23.49 0.78
N ILE A 35 2.68 23.96 1.99
CA ILE A 35 2.29 23.12 3.13
C ILE A 35 0.97 22.41 2.84
N MET A 36 -0.02 23.09 2.26
CA MET A 36 -1.29 22.47 1.90
C MET A 36 -1.13 21.35 0.89
N ASN A 37 -0.30 21.53 -0.14
CA ASN A 37 -0.02 20.50 -1.13
C ASN A 37 0.67 19.28 -0.49
N GLU A 38 1.65 19.49 0.38
CA GLU A 38 2.32 18.40 1.12
C GLU A 38 1.35 17.65 2.03
N MET A 39 0.44 18.34 2.71
CA MET A 39 -0.59 17.70 3.54
C MET A 39 -1.57 16.87 2.69
N ILE A 40 -1.97 17.34 1.51
CA ILE A 40 -2.83 16.59 0.60
C ILE A 40 -2.12 15.31 0.11
N LEU A 41 -0.83 15.41 -0.24
CA LEU A 41 -0.03 14.25 -0.64
C LEU A 41 0.13 13.25 0.51
N ALA A 42 0.42 13.73 1.72
CA ALA A 42 0.51 12.88 2.90
C ALA A 42 -0.83 12.19 3.23
N HIS A 43 -1.97 12.90 3.01
CA HIS A 43 -3.29 12.33 3.17
C HIS A 43 -3.55 11.21 2.15
N ALA A 44 -3.21 11.42 0.87
CA ALA A 44 -3.35 10.40 -0.16
C ALA A 44 -2.50 9.16 0.18
N GLN A 45 -1.24 9.35 0.60
CA GLN A 45 -0.38 8.25 1.07
C GLN A 45 -0.97 7.52 2.29
N GLY A 46 -1.60 8.25 3.22
CA GLY A 46 -2.24 7.66 4.39
C GLY A 46 -3.45 6.77 4.03
N ILE A 47 -4.22 7.14 3.01
CA ILE A 47 -5.30 6.31 2.48
C ILE A 47 -4.74 5.05 1.80
N ASP A 48 -3.72 5.20 0.98
CA ASP A 48 -3.08 4.08 0.28
C ASP A 48 -2.46 3.09 1.26
N ASP A 49 -1.76 3.58 2.31
CA ASP A 49 -1.22 2.73 3.37
C ASP A 49 -2.33 2.00 4.14
N ALA A 50 -3.40 2.70 4.49
CA ALA A 50 -4.56 2.09 5.13
C ALA A 50 -5.23 1.02 4.25
N ALA A 51 -5.28 1.23 2.93
CA ALA A 51 -5.84 0.27 1.98
C ALA A 51 -4.98 -1.00 1.86
N LEU A 52 -3.66 -0.88 1.99
CA LEU A 52 -2.74 -2.01 1.89
C LEU A 52 -2.52 -2.71 3.25
N ASN A 53 -2.21 -1.94 4.30
CA ASN A 53 -1.65 -2.44 5.56
C ASN A 53 -2.60 -2.28 6.76
N GLY A 54 -3.73 -1.62 6.60
CA GLY A 54 -4.61 -1.25 7.71
C GLY A 54 -5.01 -2.43 8.59
N ALA A 55 -5.01 -2.23 9.90
CA ALA A 55 -5.24 -3.28 10.90
C ALA A 55 -6.74 -3.58 11.17
N GLY A 56 -7.68 -2.85 10.56
CA GLY A 56 -9.13 -3.09 10.70
C GLY A 56 -9.77 -2.54 11.98
N SER A 57 -9.00 -2.10 12.97
CA SER A 57 -9.52 -1.58 14.24
C SER A 57 -9.78 -0.07 14.18
N LYS A 58 -8.74 0.74 14.33
CA LYS A 58 -8.81 2.21 14.20
C LYS A 58 -8.64 2.67 12.75
N ALA A 59 -7.86 1.93 11.96
CA ALA A 59 -7.69 2.11 10.52
C ALA A 59 -8.62 1.17 9.73
N PRO A 60 -8.89 1.41 8.44
CA PRO A 60 -9.51 0.44 7.54
C PRO A 60 -8.82 -0.93 7.58
N LEU A 61 -9.51 -1.97 7.17
CA LEU A 61 -8.89 -3.29 7.02
C LEU A 61 -8.20 -3.36 5.65
N GLY A 62 -6.87 -3.39 5.69
CA GLY A 62 -6.05 -3.42 4.48
C GLY A 62 -6.06 -4.78 3.77
N ILE A 63 -5.81 -4.77 2.46
CA ILE A 63 -5.86 -5.96 1.60
C ILE A 63 -4.94 -7.07 2.13
N LEU A 64 -3.75 -6.72 2.61
CA LEU A 64 -2.82 -7.70 3.16
C LEU A 64 -3.33 -8.42 4.43
N ASN A 65 -4.28 -7.84 5.14
CA ASN A 65 -4.82 -8.38 6.39
C ASN A 65 -6.20 -9.04 6.23
N LEU A 66 -6.73 -9.13 5.02
CA LEU A 66 -7.95 -9.86 4.70
C LEU A 66 -7.69 -11.37 4.75
N GLU A 67 -8.64 -12.11 5.34
CA GLU A 67 -8.55 -13.58 5.47
C GLU A 67 -8.77 -14.32 4.14
N GLY A 68 -9.55 -13.76 3.22
CA GLY A 68 -9.88 -14.37 1.92
C GLY A 68 -8.78 -14.26 0.85
N VAL A 69 -7.78 -13.41 1.06
CA VAL A 69 -6.65 -13.24 0.15
C VAL A 69 -5.83 -14.53 0.04
N GLY A 70 -5.56 -14.97 -1.18
CA GLY A 70 -4.75 -16.15 -1.43
C GLY A 70 -3.32 -16.00 -0.87
N ALA A 71 -2.92 -16.86 0.05
CA ALA A 71 -1.60 -16.83 0.65
C ALA A 71 -0.65 -17.81 -0.08
N VAL A 72 0.42 -17.26 -0.66
CA VAL A 72 1.51 -18.06 -1.23
C VAL A 72 2.74 -17.90 -0.33
N ALA A 73 3.23 -18.99 0.25
CA ALA A 73 4.41 -18.99 1.10
C ALA A 73 5.65 -19.44 0.31
N ILE A 74 6.78 -18.77 0.58
CA ILE A 74 8.08 -19.18 0.00
C ILE A 74 8.73 -20.25 0.89
N GLY A 75 8.76 -20.00 2.20
CA GLY A 75 9.40 -20.90 3.15
C GLY A 75 8.93 -20.67 4.58
N GLU A 76 9.44 -21.49 5.51
CA GLU A 76 9.10 -21.40 6.93
C GLU A 76 9.64 -20.11 7.56
N ASN A 77 10.82 -19.69 7.12
CA ASN A 77 11.51 -18.45 7.57
C ASN A 77 11.66 -17.42 6.45
N GLY A 78 10.76 -17.47 5.43
CA GLY A 78 10.92 -16.71 4.20
C GLY A 78 11.99 -17.29 3.28
N GLY A 79 12.16 -16.70 2.10
CA GLY A 79 13.13 -17.15 1.11
C GLY A 79 13.22 -16.21 -0.09
N GLU A 80 14.13 -16.52 -0.98
CA GLU A 80 14.28 -15.81 -2.24
C GLU A 80 13.07 -16.10 -3.15
N ILE A 81 12.65 -15.09 -3.91
CA ILE A 81 11.57 -15.26 -4.87
C ILE A 81 12.07 -16.04 -6.09
N ASP A 82 11.31 -17.01 -6.53
CA ASP A 82 11.55 -17.79 -7.74
C ASP A 82 10.38 -17.67 -8.74
N TRP A 83 10.59 -18.16 -9.96
CA TRP A 83 9.55 -18.12 -11.01
C TRP A 83 8.30 -18.90 -10.63
N ALA A 84 8.47 -20.04 -9.95
CA ALA A 84 7.36 -20.87 -9.54
C ALA A 84 6.43 -20.14 -8.56
N LYS A 85 6.97 -19.30 -7.66
CA LYS A 85 6.19 -18.48 -6.71
C LYS A 85 5.46 -17.33 -7.40
N VAL A 86 6.07 -16.72 -8.42
CA VAL A 86 5.39 -15.70 -9.24
C VAL A 86 4.17 -16.32 -9.94
N VAL A 87 4.33 -17.48 -10.57
CA VAL A 87 3.23 -18.19 -11.22
C VAL A 87 2.20 -18.71 -10.21
N ALA A 88 2.61 -19.08 -9.00
CA ALA A 88 1.72 -19.54 -7.95
C ALA A 88 0.72 -18.43 -7.49
N LEU A 89 1.10 -17.15 -7.54
CA LEU A 89 0.17 -16.05 -7.28
C LEU A 89 -0.96 -16.01 -8.30
N GLU A 90 -0.63 -16.14 -9.59
CA GLU A 90 -1.62 -16.21 -10.67
C GLU A 90 -2.52 -17.44 -10.51
N THR A 91 -1.90 -18.61 -10.23
CA THR A 91 -2.64 -19.86 -10.03
C THR A 91 -3.61 -19.77 -8.85
N ALA A 92 -3.23 -19.10 -7.76
CA ALA A 92 -4.08 -18.94 -6.57
C ALA A 92 -5.37 -18.17 -6.86
N ILE A 93 -5.32 -17.17 -7.75
CA ILE A 93 -6.50 -16.40 -8.19
C ILE A 93 -7.28 -17.19 -9.26
N SER A 94 -6.57 -17.80 -10.20
CA SER A 94 -7.18 -18.59 -11.28
C SER A 94 -7.98 -19.79 -10.75
N ALA A 95 -7.49 -20.45 -9.70
CA ALA A 95 -8.17 -21.58 -9.06
C ALA A 95 -9.50 -21.21 -8.38
N LYS A 96 -9.74 -19.91 -8.18
CA LYS A 96 -10.98 -19.36 -7.60
C LYS A 96 -11.87 -18.68 -8.64
N ASP A 97 -11.58 -18.86 -9.94
CA ASP A 97 -12.26 -18.21 -11.06
C ASP A 97 -12.31 -16.68 -10.95
N ALA A 98 -11.31 -16.08 -10.28
CA ALA A 98 -11.26 -14.65 -9.99
C ALA A 98 -10.36 -13.85 -10.96
N MET A 99 -9.96 -14.42 -12.10
CA MET A 99 -9.15 -13.76 -13.14
C MET A 99 -9.99 -12.78 -13.96
N LEU A 100 -10.55 -11.77 -13.29
CA LEU A 100 -11.44 -10.78 -13.90
C LEU A 100 -10.82 -9.38 -13.87
N GLY A 101 -11.11 -8.58 -14.90
CA GLY A 101 -10.67 -7.18 -14.96
C GLY A 101 -9.18 -7.00 -15.28
N LYS A 102 -8.59 -5.92 -14.82
CA LYS A 102 -7.19 -5.58 -15.03
C LYS A 102 -6.34 -6.02 -13.82
N LEU A 103 -5.67 -7.14 -13.98
CA LEU A 103 -4.78 -7.68 -12.95
C LEU A 103 -3.42 -6.97 -13.01
N ALA A 104 -2.82 -6.76 -11.85
CA ALA A 104 -1.49 -6.18 -11.71
C ALA A 104 -0.78 -6.72 -10.47
N TYR A 105 0.55 -6.67 -10.50
CA TYR A 105 1.39 -6.89 -9.33
C TYR A 105 1.67 -5.57 -8.61
N LEU A 106 1.67 -5.60 -7.28
CA LEU A 106 2.07 -4.49 -6.43
C LEU A 106 3.11 -4.97 -5.43
N THR A 107 4.23 -4.26 -5.33
CA THR A 107 5.33 -4.65 -4.44
C THR A 107 6.16 -3.43 -4.03
N ASN A 108 7.21 -3.66 -3.24
CA ASN A 108 8.16 -2.62 -2.86
C ASN A 108 9.38 -2.56 -3.82
N PRO A 109 10.14 -1.47 -3.81
CA PRO A 109 11.32 -1.31 -4.68
C PRO A 109 12.43 -2.36 -4.44
N LYS A 110 12.55 -2.91 -3.22
CA LYS A 110 13.53 -3.96 -2.90
C LYS A 110 13.24 -5.26 -3.65
N VAL A 111 11.94 -5.65 -3.70
CA VAL A 111 11.51 -6.82 -4.47
C VAL A 111 11.72 -6.60 -5.97
N ILE A 112 11.47 -5.40 -6.50
CA ILE A 112 11.78 -5.09 -7.90
C ILE A 112 13.27 -5.30 -8.19
N GLY A 113 14.14 -4.87 -7.27
CA GLY A 113 15.59 -5.14 -7.36
C GLY A 113 15.90 -6.64 -7.42
N ALA A 114 15.32 -7.42 -6.52
CA ALA A 114 15.48 -8.87 -6.50
C ALA A 114 14.96 -9.53 -7.78
N LEU A 115 13.79 -9.12 -8.30
CA LEU A 115 13.23 -9.66 -9.56
C LEU A 115 14.12 -9.40 -10.78
N LYS A 116 14.88 -8.31 -10.80
CA LYS A 116 15.82 -7.96 -11.87
C LYS A 116 17.14 -8.72 -11.78
N THR A 117 17.48 -9.26 -10.63
CA THR A 117 18.76 -9.95 -10.40
C THR A 117 18.61 -11.47 -10.29
N THR A 118 17.40 -11.97 -9.98
CA THR A 118 17.14 -13.41 -9.85
C THR A 118 16.89 -14.03 -11.23
N GLU A 119 17.60 -15.09 -11.56
CA GLU A 119 17.43 -15.83 -12.82
C GLU A 119 16.16 -16.69 -12.80
N LYS A 120 15.46 -16.78 -13.95
CA LYS A 120 14.29 -17.67 -14.13
C LYS A 120 14.63 -19.15 -13.99
N ALA A 121 15.78 -19.53 -14.54
CA ALA A 121 16.36 -20.84 -14.42
C ALA A 121 17.87 -20.69 -14.40
N SER A 122 18.54 -21.41 -13.52
CA SER A 122 19.98 -21.33 -13.33
C SER A 122 20.75 -21.48 -14.63
N GLY A 123 21.65 -20.54 -14.91
CA GLY A 123 22.53 -20.58 -16.09
C GLY A 123 21.89 -20.14 -17.41
N THR A 124 20.68 -19.57 -17.39
CA THR A 124 20.00 -19.14 -18.63
C THR A 124 20.22 -17.68 -18.96
N ALA A 125 20.81 -16.89 -18.06
CA ALA A 125 20.95 -15.42 -18.17
C ALA A 125 19.61 -14.70 -18.47
N ARG A 126 18.49 -15.30 -18.09
CA ARG A 126 17.14 -14.71 -18.17
C ARG A 126 16.63 -14.44 -16.77
N PHE A 127 16.30 -13.18 -16.50
CA PHE A 127 15.86 -12.75 -15.19
C PHE A 127 14.34 -12.87 -15.04
N LEU A 128 13.84 -12.83 -13.80
CA LEU A 128 12.41 -12.89 -13.52
C LEU A 128 11.68 -11.72 -14.14
N MET A 129 12.29 -10.53 -14.13
CA MET A 129 11.77 -9.31 -14.75
C MET A 129 12.68 -8.89 -15.91
N GLU A 130 12.29 -9.20 -17.14
CA GLU A 130 13.06 -8.88 -18.35
C GLU A 130 12.62 -7.55 -18.96
N ALA A 131 11.33 -7.23 -18.91
CA ALA A 131 10.76 -6.01 -19.44
C ALA A 131 10.49 -4.97 -18.35
N ALA A 132 10.60 -3.70 -18.68
CA ALA A 132 10.27 -2.64 -17.75
C ALA A 132 8.78 -2.69 -17.37
N ASN A 133 8.51 -2.64 -16.07
CA ASN A 133 7.16 -2.61 -15.48
C ASN A 133 6.24 -3.78 -15.87
N THR A 134 6.80 -4.91 -16.31
CA THR A 134 6.00 -6.09 -16.67
C THR A 134 6.59 -7.34 -16.04
N LEU A 135 5.77 -8.11 -15.35
CA LEU A 135 6.09 -9.40 -14.75
C LEU A 135 5.04 -10.41 -15.17
N ASN A 136 5.45 -11.56 -15.73
CA ASN A 136 4.54 -12.63 -16.17
C ASN A 136 3.39 -12.14 -17.09
N GLY A 137 3.64 -11.13 -17.92
CA GLY A 137 2.63 -10.58 -18.83
C GLY A 137 1.67 -9.54 -18.22
N TYR A 138 1.77 -9.27 -16.92
CA TYR A 138 0.97 -8.27 -16.22
C TYR A 138 1.81 -7.07 -15.80
N ASP A 139 1.15 -5.92 -15.63
CA ASP A 139 1.79 -4.72 -15.10
C ASP A 139 2.28 -4.95 -13.68
N ILE A 140 3.47 -4.44 -13.34
CA ILE A 140 4.00 -4.42 -11.98
C ILE A 140 4.25 -2.98 -11.53
N ILE A 141 3.70 -2.63 -10.38
CA ILE A 141 3.79 -1.31 -9.78
C ILE A 141 4.59 -1.42 -8.49
N SER A 142 5.48 -0.48 -8.24
CA SER A 142 6.23 -0.42 -6.98
C SER A 142 5.78 0.76 -6.13
N THR A 143 5.60 0.51 -4.84
CA THR A 143 5.33 1.54 -3.84
C THR A 143 6.12 1.26 -2.57
N THR A 144 6.59 2.31 -1.92
CA THR A 144 7.27 2.22 -0.62
C THR A 144 6.33 1.86 0.54
N LEU A 145 5.01 1.94 0.30
CA LEU A 145 3.99 1.58 1.29
C LEU A 145 3.83 0.06 1.45
N MET A 146 4.31 -0.73 0.49
CA MET A 146 4.35 -2.18 0.65
C MET A 146 5.39 -2.59 1.69
N PRO A 147 5.01 -3.42 2.68
CA PRO A 147 5.89 -3.80 3.79
C PRO A 147 7.20 -4.43 3.32
N SER A 148 8.29 -4.06 4.00
CA SER A 148 9.64 -4.60 3.78
C SER A 148 10.35 -4.98 5.07
N ASP A 149 9.60 -5.08 6.17
CA ASP A 149 10.06 -5.32 7.54
C ASP A 149 9.26 -6.44 8.24
N ILE A 150 8.60 -7.29 7.45
CA ILE A 150 7.82 -8.40 7.98
C ILE A 150 8.76 -9.43 8.61
N THR A 151 8.34 -9.98 9.76
CA THR A 151 9.01 -11.10 10.42
C THR A 151 8.19 -12.37 10.29
N LYS A 152 8.85 -13.50 9.96
CA LYS A 152 8.24 -14.83 9.90
C LYS A 152 9.22 -15.88 10.38
N GLY A 153 8.89 -16.57 11.46
CA GLY A 153 9.81 -17.52 12.11
C GLY A 153 11.07 -16.81 12.59
N THR A 154 12.23 -17.22 12.08
CA THR A 154 13.53 -16.56 12.33
C THR A 154 13.91 -15.57 11.22
N GLY A 155 13.09 -15.45 10.17
CA GLY A 155 13.33 -14.48 9.08
C GLY A 155 12.90 -13.09 9.48
N GLU A 156 13.76 -12.11 9.22
CA GLU A 156 13.54 -10.70 9.46
C GLU A 156 13.65 -9.90 8.17
N ASN A 157 13.07 -8.71 8.14
CA ASN A 157 13.10 -7.79 6.98
C ASN A 157 12.55 -8.42 5.69
N LEU A 158 11.49 -9.21 5.83
CA LEU A 158 10.83 -9.83 4.70
C LEU A 158 9.90 -8.83 4.01
N SER A 159 9.82 -8.95 2.71
CA SER A 159 9.03 -8.06 1.86
C SER A 159 7.75 -8.73 1.36
N ALA A 160 6.74 -7.91 1.08
CA ALA A 160 5.48 -8.37 0.52
C ALA A 160 5.36 -8.10 -0.98
N MET A 161 4.63 -8.98 -1.67
CA MET A 161 4.15 -8.80 -3.03
C MET A 161 2.68 -9.19 -3.09
N LEU A 162 1.87 -8.38 -3.74
CA LEU A 162 0.44 -8.58 -3.95
C LEU A 162 0.18 -8.72 -5.46
N PHE A 163 -0.70 -9.64 -5.84
CA PHE A 163 -1.23 -9.77 -7.19
C PHE A 163 -2.75 -9.78 -7.13
N GLY A 164 -3.42 -9.08 -8.02
CA GLY A 164 -4.88 -9.09 -8.06
C GLY A 164 -5.52 -8.01 -8.90
N ASN A 165 -6.86 -7.95 -8.79
CA ASN A 165 -7.70 -6.97 -9.48
C ASN A 165 -7.97 -5.76 -8.57
N PHE A 166 -7.24 -4.68 -8.77
CA PHE A 166 -7.40 -3.47 -7.96
C PHE A 166 -8.72 -2.71 -8.23
N ALA A 167 -9.48 -3.06 -9.27
CA ALA A 167 -10.80 -2.50 -9.49
C ALA A 167 -11.86 -2.99 -8.47
N ASP A 168 -11.56 -4.07 -7.74
CA ASP A 168 -12.42 -4.56 -6.66
C ASP A 168 -12.19 -3.85 -5.31
N VAL A 169 -11.22 -2.93 -5.25
CA VAL A 169 -10.98 -2.09 -4.08
C VAL A 169 -11.87 -0.85 -4.16
N ILE A 170 -12.71 -0.67 -3.17
CA ILE A 170 -13.62 0.47 -3.06
C ILE A 170 -13.15 1.33 -1.89
N VAL A 171 -12.88 2.60 -2.16
CA VAL A 171 -12.57 3.60 -1.15
C VAL A 171 -13.82 4.45 -0.94
N GLY A 172 -14.40 4.39 0.25
CA GLY A 172 -15.50 5.26 0.66
C GLY A 172 -15.00 6.47 1.42
N GLN A 173 -15.45 7.64 1.05
CA GLN A 173 -15.14 8.88 1.73
C GLN A 173 -16.42 9.58 2.19
N TRP A 174 -16.44 10.06 3.43
CA TRP A 174 -17.55 10.83 3.98
C TRP A 174 -17.16 12.31 4.12
N GLY A 175 -17.87 13.15 3.38
CA GLY A 175 -17.60 14.59 3.33
C GLY A 175 -16.35 14.93 2.54
N GLY A 176 -15.87 16.17 2.72
CA GLY A 176 -14.61 16.67 2.16
C GLY A 176 -13.47 16.64 3.17
N LEU A 177 -12.36 17.25 2.79
CA LEU A 177 -11.26 17.54 3.71
C LEU A 177 -11.67 18.68 4.64
N ASP A 178 -11.59 18.43 5.94
CA ASP A 178 -11.84 19.46 6.98
C ASP A 178 -10.48 20.00 7.45
N ILE A 179 -10.22 21.27 7.13
CA ILE A 179 -8.95 21.94 7.40
C ILE A 179 -9.16 22.98 8.47
N ILE A 180 -8.46 22.83 9.58
CA ILE A 180 -8.49 23.71 10.74
C ILE A 180 -7.14 24.39 10.88
N VAL A 181 -7.13 25.72 10.86
CA VAL A 181 -5.94 26.54 11.12
C VAL A 181 -6.05 27.12 12.53
N ASP A 182 -5.11 26.73 13.40
CA ASP A 182 -5.08 27.19 14.80
C ASP A 182 -3.84 28.06 15.09
N PRO A 183 -4.00 29.38 15.18
CA PRO A 183 -2.94 30.30 15.55
C PRO A 183 -2.77 30.46 17.06
N TYR A 184 -3.60 29.80 17.90
CA TYR A 184 -3.70 30.07 19.34
C TYR A 184 -3.01 29.02 20.20
N THR A 185 -3.11 27.75 19.86
CA THR A 185 -2.57 26.64 20.68
C THR A 185 -1.07 26.76 20.85
N LEU A 186 -0.33 27.05 19.79
CA LEU A 186 1.14 27.18 19.80
C LEU A 186 1.63 28.64 19.84
N LYS A 187 0.80 29.57 20.30
CA LYS A 187 1.10 31.02 20.33
C LYS A 187 2.37 31.40 21.10
N LYS A 188 2.74 30.64 22.15
CA LYS A 188 3.96 30.87 22.91
C LYS A 188 5.24 30.65 22.12
N SER A 189 5.18 29.80 21.11
CA SER A 189 6.29 29.48 20.20
C SER A 189 6.19 30.24 18.88
N ALA A 190 5.26 31.21 18.77
CA ALA A 190 4.96 31.95 17.53
C ALA A 190 4.71 31.03 16.34
N GLN A 191 4.03 29.89 16.57
CA GLN A 191 3.70 28.89 15.54
C GLN A 191 2.20 28.90 15.26
N VAL A 192 1.86 28.51 14.03
CA VAL A 192 0.50 28.23 13.57
C VAL A 192 0.42 26.73 13.30
N GLU A 193 -0.60 26.09 13.83
CA GLU A 193 -0.89 24.67 13.61
C GLU A 193 -1.99 24.52 12.55
N ILE A 194 -1.77 23.64 11.58
CA ILE A 194 -2.79 23.25 10.60
C ILE A 194 -3.10 21.77 10.82
N THR A 195 -4.37 21.48 11.01
CA THR A 195 -4.88 20.11 11.14
C THR A 195 -5.85 19.83 10.00
N MET A 196 -5.59 18.75 9.26
CA MET A 196 -6.46 18.23 8.21
C MET A 196 -7.12 16.94 8.70
N ASN A 197 -8.44 16.90 8.68
CA ASN A 197 -9.24 15.73 9.01
C ASN A 197 -9.94 15.20 7.76
N ALA A 198 -9.98 13.87 7.62
CA ALA A 198 -10.81 13.20 6.64
C ALA A 198 -11.36 11.89 7.21
N TRP A 199 -12.52 11.50 6.73
CA TRP A 199 -13.17 10.24 7.12
C TRP A 199 -13.28 9.35 5.90
N HIS A 200 -12.69 8.18 5.98
CA HIS A 200 -12.70 7.20 4.90
C HIS A 200 -12.75 5.77 5.46
N ASP A 201 -13.11 4.85 4.61
CA ASP A 201 -12.95 3.42 4.82
C ASP A 201 -12.61 2.75 3.51
N VAL A 202 -12.00 1.58 3.58
CA VAL A 202 -11.61 0.79 2.43
C VAL A 202 -12.30 -0.56 2.53
N PHE A 203 -12.86 -1.00 1.42
CA PHE A 203 -13.53 -2.27 1.30
C PHE A 203 -13.11 -2.99 0.02
N VAL A 204 -12.89 -4.29 0.10
CA VAL A 204 -12.60 -5.14 -1.05
C VAL A 204 -13.84 -5.96 -1.39
N ARG A 205 -14.35 -5.84 -2.62
CA ARG A 205 -15.56 -6.53 -3.08
C ARG A 205 -15.42 -8.04 -3.07
N HIS A 206 -14.27 -8.51 -3.56
CA HIS A 206 -13.92 -9.91 -3.68
C HIS A 206 -12.50 -10.11 -3.19
N ASP A 207 -12.34 -10.56 -1.97
CA ASP A 207 -11.03 -10.83 -1.36
C ASP A 207 -10.28 -11.97 -2.07
N GLU A 208 -11.00 -12.91 -2.67
CA GLU A 208 -10.46 -13.97 -3.53
C GLU A 208 -9.82 -13.47 -4.85
N SER A 209 -10.09 -12.20 -5.26
CA SER A 209 -9.44 -11.54 -6.39
C SER A 209 -8.00 -11.15 -6.12
N PHE A 210 -7.50 -11.42 -4.92
CA PHE A 210 -6.14 -11.08 -4.51
C PHE A 210 -5.37 -12.30 -4.02
N ALA A 211 -4.07 -12.33 -4.30
CA ALA A 211 -3.11 -13.26 -3.74
C ALA A 211 -1.85 -12.52 -3.29
N ALA A 212 -1.29 -12.91 -2.16
CA ALA A 212 -0.14 -12.25 -1.55
C ALA A 212 0.97 -13.22 -1.16
N ILE A 213 2.20 -12.78 -1.32
CA ILE A 213 3.41 -13.33 -0.68
C ILE A 213 3.88 -12.32 0.35
N LYS A 214 4.16 -12.74 1.58
CA LYS A 214 4.59 -11.86 2.66
C LYS A 214 5.96 -12.22 3.23
N ASP A 215 6.67 -13.11 2.57
CA ASP A 215 7.90 -13.74 3.09
C ASP A 215 9.05 -13.73 2.10
N ILE A 216 9.12 -12.72 1.24
CA ILE A 216 10.19 -12.53 0.26
C ILE A 216 11.41 -11.96 0.98
N LYS A 217 12.51 -12.68 0.96
CA LYS A 217 13.80 -12.19 1.41
C LYS A 217 14.43 -11.34 0.31
N THR A 218 14.66 -10.08 0.62
CA THR A 218 15.36 -9.13 -0.26
C THR A 218 16.70 -8.79 0.38
N ALA A 219 17.76 -8.85 -0.40
CA ALA A 219 19.11 -8.50 0.09
C ALA A 219 19.23 -7.04 0.49
#